data_d7144db5f322973e558ecd559505134e
#
_entry.id   d7144db5f322973e558ecd559505134e
#
_cell.length_a   1.000
_cell.length_b   1.000
_cell.length_c   1.000
_cell.angle_alpha   90.00
_cell.angle_beta   90.00
_cell.angle_gamma   90.00
#
_symmetry.space_group_name_H-M   'P 1'
#
loop_
_entity.id
_entity.type
_entity.pdbx_description
1 polymer ?
#
loop_
_entity_poly.entity_id
_entity_poly.type
_entity_poly.pdbx_seq_one_letter_code
_entity_poly.pdbx_strand_id
1 'polypeptide(L)'
;KERTVYDVITESFQKELIFLDKEDVEVMLRAMNGHPLSAVQMAALQDNYCHKGWVFMFCKDEKCSFVVPDEIREMMITGLKDEKTQSLLGLITGVRLTLRACMNLFGVVEKKKVLQIAVDKMFKYSDLSEEEQKELAWLSEKAEEALQLLCQREEGGFWCEEDWIISEAFESRREYKDFLKQVSGQEY
;
A
#
# COMPACT_ATOMS: atom_id res chain seq x y z
N LYS A 1 -27.50 -1.49 16.83
CA LYS A 1 -26.56 -0.56 17.50
C LYS A 1 -26.29 0.57 16.52
N GLU A 2 -26.57 1.81 16.89
CA GLU A 2 -26.16 2.97 16.09
C GLU A 2 -24.64 3.04 16.13
N ARG A 3 -24.02 3.12 14.94
CA ARG A 3 -22.57 3.35 14.80
C ARG A 3 -22.28 4.83 15.09
N THR A 4 -21.34 5.09 15.96
CA THR A 4 -20.84 6.45 16.19
C THR A 4 -19.83 6.82 15.10
N VAL A 5 -19.61 8.12 14.90
CA VAL A 5 -18.53 8.61 14.00
C VAL A 5 -17.18 8.06 14.42
N TYR A 6 -16.98 7.96 15.73
CA TYR A 6 -15.81 7.33 16.34
C TYR A 6 -15.60 5.88 15.87
N ASP A 7 -16.64 5.04 15.95
CA ASP A 7 -16.56 3.64 15.51
C ASP A 7 -16.16 3.54 14.03
N VAL A 8 -16.68 4.44 13.18
CA VAL A 8 -16.37 4.46 11.75
C VAL A 8 -14.90 4.82 11.51
N ILE A 9 -14.37 5.85 12.21
CA ILE A 9 -12.99 6.31 12.06
C ILE A 9 -12.02 5.22 12.53
N THR A 10 -12.25 4.62 13.68
CA THR A 10 -11.37 3.59 14.26
C THR A 10 -11.38 2.31 13.44
N GLU A 11 -12.55 1.83 12.99
CA GLU A 11 -12.65 0.67 12.10
C GLU A 11 -11.97 0.93 10.74
N SER A 12 -12.09 2.14 10.20
CA SER A 12 -11.42 2.55 8.97
C SER A 12 -9.91 2.51 9.14
N PHE A 13 -9.38 3.12 10.20
CA PHE A 13 -7.94 3.11 10.48
C PHE A 13 -7.39 1.69 10.64
N GLN A 14 -8.07 0.84 11.41
CA GLN A 14 -7.64 -0.54 11.62
C GLN A 14 -7.52 -1.35 10.32
N LYS A 15 -8.45 -1.14 9.40
CA LYS A 15 -8.42 -1.80 8.08
C LYS A 15 -7.32 -1.27 7.17
N GLU A 16 -6.99 0.01 7.33
CA GLU A 16 -6.04 0.68 6.45
C GLU A 16 -4.60 0.69 6.99
N LEU A 17 -4.40 0.37 8.27
CA LEU A 17 -3.08 0.38 8.90
C LEU A 17 -2.04 -0.44 8.13
N ILE A 18 -2.42 -1.60 7.63
CA ILE A 18 -1.53 -2.49 6.85
C ILE A 18 -1.19 -1.94 5.45
N PHE A 19 -1.91 -0.92 4.99
CA PHE A 19 -1.67 -0.27 3.69
C PHE A 19 -0.85 1.01 3.81
N LEU A 20 -0.55 1.47 5.02
CA LEU A 20 0.36 2.59 5.20
C LEU A 20 1.74 2.20 4.69
N ASP A 21 2.38 3.08 3.93
CA ASP A 21 3.77 2.83 3.60
C ASP A 21 4.69 3.29 4.74
N LYS A 22 5.97 2.95 4.63
CA LYS A 22 6.95 3.27 5.67
C LYS A 22 7.07 4.78 5.92
N GLU A 23 6.94 5.57 4.88
CA GLU A 23 7.02 7.02 4.94
C GLU A 23 5.81 7.61 5.66
N ASP A 24 4.61 7.12 5.37
CA ASP A 24 3.37 7.49 6.05
C ASP A 24 3.43 7.18 7.54
N VAL A 25 3.88 5.97 7.89
CA VAL A 25 4.07 5.55 9.28
C VAL A 25 5.04 6.49 10.00
N GLU A 26 6.17 6.82 9.38
CA GLU A 26 7.17 7.72 9.97
C GLU A 26 6.59 9.13 10.19
N VAL A 27 5.90 9.68 9.20
CA VAL A 27 5.31 11.02 9.28
C VAL A 27 4.24 11.09 10.36
N MET A 28 3.37 10.08 10.46
CA MET A 28 2.36 9.99 11.53
C MET A 28 3.02 9.87 12.91
N LEU A 29 4.05 9.04 13.07
CA LEU A 29 4.79 8.92 14.34
C LEU A 29 5.47 10.24 14.74
N ARG A 30 6.02 10.99 13.78
CA ARG A 30 6.60 12.33 14.02
C ARG A 30 5.53 13.30 14.50
N ALA A 31 4.36 13.33 13.85
CA ALA A 31 3.21 14.15 14.26
C ALA A 31 2.75 13.80 15.68
N MET A 32 2.63 12.51 15.99
CA MET A 32 2.23 12.00 17.31
C MET A 32 3.18 12.41 18.44
N ASN A 33 4.46 12.54 18.13
CA ASN A 33 5.50 12.93 19.09
C ASN A 33 5.80 14.43 19.09
N GLY A 34 5.03 15.24 18.34
CA GLY A 34 5.24 16.68 18.26
C GLY A 34 6.55 17.10 17.61
N HIS A 35 7.15 16.20 16.78
CA HIS A 35 8.37 16.54 16.06
C HIS A 35 8.06 17.47 14.87
N PRO A 36 8.99 18.36 14.52
CA PRO A 36 8.85 19.23 13.36
C PRO A 36 8.65 18.42 12.07
N LEU A 37 7.69 18.87 11.26
CA LEU A 37 7.39 18.30 9.96
C LEU A 37 7.84 19.27 8.86
N SER A 38 8.32 18.74 7.75
CA SER A 38 8.59 19.53 6.55
C SER A 38 7.25 19.94 5.87
N ALA A 39 7.28 20.94 5.00
CA ALA A 39 6.11 21.37 4.24
C ALA A 39 5.49 20.21 3.43
N VAL A 40 6.31 19.33 2.84
CA VAL A 40 5.87 18.14 2.10
C VAL A 40 5.16 17.15 3.02
N GLN A 41 5.71 16.90 4.21
CA GLN A 41 5.11 16.01 5.20
C GLN A 41 3.78 16.57 5.74
N MET A 42 3.70 17.89 5.95
CA MET A 42 2.46 18.54 6.36
C MET A 42 1.37 18.42 5.28
N ALA A 43 1.71 18.65 4.03
CA ALA A 43 0.79 18.48 2.90
C ALA A 43 0.32 17.01 2.80
N ALA A 44 1.22 16.04 2.91
CA ALA A 44 0.88 14.61 2.89
C ALA A 44 -0.11 14.23 4.00
N LEU A 45 0.10 14.71 5.25
CA LEU A 45 -0.85 14.48 6.34
C LEU A 45 -2.22 15.10 6.08
N GLN A 46 -2.23 16.32 5.56
CA GLN A 46 -3.47 17.04 5.26
C GLN A 46 -4.27 16.33 4.16
N ASP A 47 -3.62 16.00 3.06
CA ASP A 47 -4.28 15.47 1.87
C ASP A 47 -4.72 14.01 2.05
N ASN A 48 -3.90 13.20 2.73
CA ASN A 48 -4.15 11.76 2.84
C ASN A 48 -4.95 11.36 4.08
N TYR A 49 -4.87 12.11 5.20
CA TYR A 49 -5.36 11.62 6.49
C TYR A 49 -6.32 12.54 7.24
N CYS A 50 -6.29 13.88 7.00
CA CYS A 50 -7.22 14.77 7.68
C CYS A 50 -8.68 14.49 7.29
N HIS A 51 -8.96 14.23 6.02
CA HIS A 51 -10.32 13.92 5.55
C HIS A 51 -10.86 12.58 6.10
N LYS A 52 -9.97 11.67 6.52
CA LYS A 52 -10.33 10.39 7.16
C LYS A 52 -10.57 10.51 8.66
N GLY A 53 -10.27 11.67 9.26
CA GLY A 53 -10.38 11.90 10.69
C GLY A 53 -9.27 11.23 11.53
N TRP A 54 -8.19 10.78 10.89
CA TRP A 54 -7.06 10.15 11.58
C TRP A 54 -6.06 11.15 12.11
N VAL A 55 -6.05 12.35 11.51
CA VAL A 55 -5.21 13.46 11.90
C VAL A 55 -6.04 14.73 11.84
N PHE A 56 -5.86 15.63 12.79
CA PHE A 56 -6.48 16.95 12.80
C PHE A 56 -5.41 18.02 12.69
N MET A 57 -5.65 19.00 11.81
CA MET A 57 -4.77 20.15 11.64
C MET A 57 -5.37 21.37 12.34
N PHE A 58 -4.58 22.01 13.17
CA PHE A 58 -4.91 23.26 13.83
C PHE A 58 -3.93 24.35 13.40
N CYS A 59 -4.44 25.45 12.89
CA CYS A 59 -3.62 26.58 12.49
C CYS A 59 -3.93 27.79 13.38
N LYS A 60 -2.86 28.38 13.93
CA LYS A 60 -2.94 29.62 14.70
C LYS A 60 -1.70 30.46 14.41
N ASP A 61 -1.90 31.75 14.12
CA ASP A 61 -0.83 32.72 13.86
C ASP A 61 0.23 32.22 12.86
N GLU A 62 -0.21 31.73 11.70
CA GLU A 62 0.61 31.14 10.61
C GLU A 62 1.36 29.84 11.00
N LYS A 63 1.15 29.31 12.19
CA LYS A 63 1.69 28.04 12.62
C LYS A 63 0.62 26.97 12.57
N CYS A 64 0.89 25.89 11.86
CA CYS A 64 0.04 24.71 11.83
C CYS A 64 0.64 23.62 12.72
N SER A 65 -0.22 22.96 13.49
CA SER A 65 0.10 21.77 14.28
C SER A 65 -0.84 20.64 13.91
N PHE A 66 -0.34 19.42 13.99
CA PHE A 66 -1.10 18.22 13.73
C PHE A 66 -1.33 17.45 15.02
N VAL A 67 -2.55 16.98 15.23
CA VAL A 67 -2.94 16.18 16.37
C VAL A 67 -3.50 14.87 15.87
N VAL A 68 -2.92 13.77 16.31
CA VAL A 68 -3.43 12.42 16.08
C VAL A 68 -4.24 12.04 17.31
N PRO A 69 -5.53 11.64 17.19
CA PRO A 69 -6.34 11.17 18.30
C PRO A 69 -5.66 10.03 19.08
N ASP A 70 -5.85 9.99 20.38
CA ASP A 70 -5.20 8.99 21.23
C ASP A 70 -5.55 7.56 20.81
N GLU A 71 -6.76 7.32 20.35
CA GLU A 71 -7.22 6.02 19.88
C GLU A 71 -6.49 5.56 18.61
N ILE A 72 -6.30 6.47 17.65
CA ILE A 72 -5.50 6.20 16.44
C ILE A 72 -4.05 5.94 16.82
N ARG A 73 -3.53 6.73 17.77
CA ARG A 73 -2.18 6.56 18.31
C ARG A 73 -2.01 5.17 18.94
N GLU A 74 -2.91 4.74 19.81
CA GLU A 74 -2.86 3.45 20.48
C GLU A 74 -2.96 2.29 19.48
N MET A 75 -3.88 2.36 18.51
CA MET A 75 -4.02 1.34 17.47
C MET A 75 -2.76 1.26 16.60
N MET A 76 -2.16 2.39 16.23
CA MET A 76 -0.93 2.42 15.45
C MET A 76 0.24 1.80 16.23
N ILE A 77 0.45 2.21 17.48
CA ILE A 77 1.53 1.67 18.32
C ILE A 77 1.35 0.17 18.56
N THR A 78 0.13 -0.28 18.83
CA THR A 78 -0.18 -1.68 19.07
C THR A 78 0.01 -2.51 17.79
N GLY A 79 -0.51 -2.02 16.66
CA GLY A 79 -0.33 -2.70 15.38
C GLY A 79 1.13 -2.78 14.93
N LEU A 80 1.91 -1.71 15.13
CA LEU A 80 3.35 -1.73 14.81
C LEU A 80 4.20 -2.61 15.75
N LYS A 81 3.67 -3.04 16.89
CA LYS A 81 4.33 -4.03 17.77
C LYS A 81 3.92 -5.47 17.47
N ASP A 82 2.81 -5.66 16.77
CA ASP A 82 2.33 -6.99 16.39
C ASP A 82 3.13 -7.51 15.19
N GLU A 83 3.84 -8.62 15.37
CA GLU A 83 4.70 -9.24 14.35
C GLU A 83 3.92 -9.58 13.07
N LYS A 84 2.67 -9.99 13.22
CA LYS A 84 1.80 -10.33 12.11
C LYS A 84 1.44 -9.11 11.25
N THR A 85 1.11 -8.00 11.92
CA THR A 85 0.82 -6.72 11.26
C THR A 85 2.08 -6.17 10.57
N GLN A 86 3.24 -6.26 11.22
CA GLN A 86 4.51 -5.85 10.61
C GLN A 86 4.83 -6.67 9.35
N SER A 87 4.66 -7.98 9.40
CA SER A 87 4.89 -8.88 8.27
C SER A 87 3.95 -8.54 7.10
N LEU A 88 2.67 -8.32 7.37
CA LEU A 88 1.69 -7.91 6.35
C LEU A 88 2.02 -6.53 5.75
N LEU A 89 2.38 -5.57 6.58
CA LEU A 89 2.76 -4.21 6.14
C LEU A 89 4.00 -4.27 5.24
N GLY A 90 5.01 -5.05 5.61
CA GLY A 90 6.21 -5.29 4.80
C GLY A 90 5.88 -5.94 3.45
N LEU A 91 5.00 -6.94 3.46
CA LEU A 91 4.57 -7.66 2.28
C LEU A 91 3.79 -6.74 1.31
N ILE A 92 2.80 -6.01 1.81
CA ILE A 92 2.00 -5.08 1.01
C ILE A 92 2.89 -4.00 0.40
N THR A 93 3.83 -3.46 1.19
CA THR A 93 4.82 -2.50 0.69
C THR A 93 5.67 -3.10 -0.44
N GLY A 94 6.15 -4.33 -0.28
CA GLY A 94 6.92 -5.05 -1.30
C GLY A 94 6.14 -5.27 -2.60
N VAL A 95 4.89 -5.72 -2.49
CA VAL A 95 3.99 -5.91 -3.65
C VAL A 95 3.71 -4.58 -4.34
N ARG A 96 3.41 -3.50 -3.58
CA ARG A 96 3.16 -2.16 -4.11
C ARG A 96 4.38 -1.60 -4.87
N LEU A 97 5.58 -1.72 -4.30
CA LEU A 97 6.82 -1.27 -4.97
C LEU A 97 7.09 -2.07 -6.25
N THR A 98 6.87 -3.38 -6.22
CA THR A 98 7.00 -4.23 -7.40
C THR A 98 5.99 -3.84 -8.48
N LEU A 99 4.75 -3.62 -8.09
CA LEU A 99 3.69 -3.18 -9.00
C LEU A 99 4.05 -1.84 -9.67
N ARG A 100 4.45 -0.83 -8.88
CA ARG A 100 4.90 0.47 -9.42
C ARG A 100 6.08 0.31 -10.39
N ALA A 101 7.06 -0.52 -10.06
CA ALA A 101 8.19 -0.81 -10.94
C ALA A 101 7.73 -1.46 -12.25
N CYS A 102 6.83 -2.46 -12.19
CA CYS A 102 6.27 -3.11 -13.37
C CYS A 102 5.47 -2.12 -14.24
N MET A 103 4.67 -1.25 -13.64
CA MET A 103 3.92 -0.25 -14.38
C MET A 103 4.83 0.74 -15.11
N ASN A 104 5.89 1.19 -14.45
CA ASN A 104 6.87 2.11 -15.05
C ASN A 104 7.69 1.46 -16.18
N LEU A 105 7.97 0.16 -16.08
CA LEU A 105 8.81 -0.53 -17.07
C LEU A 105 8.01 -1.09 -18.24
N PHE A 106 6.84 -1.63 -17.98
CA PHE A 106 6.08 -2.40 -18.96
C PHE A 106 4.77 -1.73 -19.40
N GLY A 107 4.20 -0.86 -18.56
CA GLY A 107 2.90 -0.25 -18.79
C GLY A 107 1.72 -1.20 -18.68
N VAL A 108 1.88 -2.47 -19.09
CA VAL A 108 0.91 -3.56 -18.98
C VAL A 108 1.62 -4.81 -18.47
N VAL A 109 1.05 -5.47 -17.45
CA VAL A 109 1.66 -6.69 -16.88
C VAL A 109 0.59 -7.64 -16.36
N GLU A 110 0.85 -8.93 -16.44
CA GLU A 110 0.00 -9.94 -15.81
C GLU A 110 0.13 -9.90 -14.28
N LYS A 111 -0.97 -10.02 -13.57
CA LYS A 111 -1.01 -10.14 -12.09
C LYS A 111 -0.06 -11.21 -11.58
N LYS A 112 -0.08 -12.38 -12.23
CA LYS A 112 0.81 -13.50 -11.91
C LYS A 112 2.30 -13.13 -12.00
N LYS A 113 2.68 -12.32 -12.98
CA LYS A 113 4.07 -11.88 -13.15
C LYS A 113 4.51 -10.91 -12.05
N VAL A 114 3.63 -10.00 -11.65
CA VAL A 114 3.89 -9.10 -10.52
C VAL A 114 4.11 -9.90 -9.23
N LEU A 115 3.24 -10.88 -8.95
CA LEU A 115 3.36 -11.76 -7.79
C LEU A 115 4.66 -12.55 -7.81
N GLN A 116 5.00 -13.17 -8.95
CA GLN A 116 6.25 -13.90 -9.08
C GLN A 116 7.45 -13.01 -8.76
N ILE A 117 7.54 -11.81 -9.34
CA ILE A 117 8.66 -10.88 -9.09
C ILE A 117 8.68 -10.42 -7.62
N ALA A 118 7.52 -10.17 -7.01
CA ALA A 118 7.44 -9.75 -5.62
C ALA A 118 7.95 -10.85 -4.67
N VAL A 119 7.50 -12.07 -4.88
CA VAL A 119 7.91 -13.24 -4.08
C VAL A 119 9.38 -13.56 -4.31
N ASP A 120 9.84 -13.59 -5.56
CA ASP A 120 11.24 -13.86 -5.92
C ASP A 120 12.23 -12.88 -5.28
N LYS A 121 11.81 -11.63 -5.06
CA LYS A 121 12.65 -10.63 -4.36
C LYS A 121 12.73 -10.84 -2.85
N MET A 122 11.72 -11.45 -2.26
CA MET A 122 11.68 -11.71 -0.82
C MET A 122 12.50 -12.93 -0.42
N PHE A 123 12.68 -13.87 -1.34
CA PHE A 123 13.44 -15.09 -1.12
C PHE A 123 14.67 -15.14 -2.03
N LYS A 124 15.85 -15.34 -1.41
CA LYS A 124 17.04 -15.75 -2.16
C LYS A 124 16.97 -17.27 -2.32
N TYR A 125 16.59 -17.70 -3.53
CA TYR A 125 16.50 -19.13 -3.83
C TYR A 125 17.87 -19.82 -3.74
N SER A 126 18.01 -20.70 -2.77
CA SER A 126 18.92 -21.84 -2.79
C SER A 126 18.43 -22.85 -1.76
N ASP A 127 18.04 -24.03 -2.20
CA ASP A 127 17.74 -25.23 -1.38
C ASP A 127 16.91 -24.94 -0.12
N LEU A 128 15.63 -24.57 -0.31
CA LEU A 128 14.70 -24.27 0.77
C LEU A 128 14.38 -25.54 1.58
N SER A 129 14.49 -25.44 2.88
CA SER A 129 13.99 -26.45 3.82
C SER A 129 12.46 -26.61 3.72
N GLU A 130 11.90 -27.69 4.25
CA GLU A 130 10.45 -27.90 4.27
C GLU A 130 9.69 -26.78 5.01
N GLU A 131 10.30 -26.18 6.05
CA GLU A 131 9.71 -25.05 6.77
C GLU A 131 9.70 -23.78 5.92
N GLU A 132 10.79 -23.49 5.23
CA GLU A 132 10.88 -22.34 4.32
C GLU A 132 9.93 -22.48 3.12
N GLN A 133 9.69 -23.70 2.62
CA GLN A 133 8.69 -23.96 1.58
C GLN A 133 7.25 -23.66 2.05
N LYS A 134 6.92 -24.00 3.30
CA LYS A 134 5.62 -23.68 3.90
C LYS A 134 5.45 -22.17 4.09
N GLU A 135 6.51 -21.49 4.53
CA GLU A 135 6.52 -20.05 4.68
C GLU A 135 6.36 -19.35 3.33
N LEU A 136 7.05 -19.83 2.30
CA LEU A 136 6.92 -19.34 0.93
C LEU A 136 5.49 -19.50 0.39
N ALA A 137 4.85 -20.63 0.62
CA ALA A 137 3.48 -20.87 0.20
C ALA A 137 2.51 -19.90 0.89
N TRP A 138 2.66 -19.69 2.20
CA TRP A 138 1.87 -18.73 2.96
C TRP A 138 2.08 -17.28 2.47
N LEU A 139 3.33 -16.89 2.23
CA LEU A 139 3.66 -15.55 1.71
C LEU A 139 3.12 -15.34 0.30
N SER A 140 3.15 -16.36 -0.54
CA SER A 140 2.58 -16.28 -1.89
C SER A 140 1.07 -16.05 -1.85
N GLU A 141 0.35 -16.77 -0.97
CA GLU A 141 -1.08 -16.57 -0.75
C GLU A 141 -1.37 -15.15 -0.24
N LYS A 142 -0.59 -14.67 0.72
CA LYS A 142 -0.77 -13.31 1.27
C LYS A 142 -0.36 -12.21 0.29
N ALA A 143 0.63 -12.45 -0.57
CA ALA A 143 0.99 -11.55 -1.65
C ALA A 143 -0.13 -11.41 -2.68
N GLU A 144 -0.82 -12.52 -2.99
CA GLU A 144 -2.00 -12.50 -3.87
C GLU A 144 -3.14 -11.71 -3.26
N GLU A 145 -3.48 -11.95 -1.98
CA GLU A 145 -4.46 -11.13 -1.24
C GLU A 145 -4.09 -9.64 -1.26
N ALA A 146 -2.82 -9.31 -1.00
CA ALA A 146 -2.31 -7.94 -1.02
C ALA A 146 -2.45 -7.30 -2.39
N LEU A 147 -2.08 -8.00 -3.47
CA LEU A 147 -2.23 -7.50 -4.83
C LEU A 147 -3.72 -7.28 -5.18
N GLN A 148 -4.58 -8.21 -4.82
CA GLN A 148 -6.02 -8.09 -5.04
C GLN A 148 -6.59 -6.85 -4.35
N LEU A 149 -6.20 -6.60 -3.10
CA LEU A 149 -6.60 -5.42 -2.33
C LEU A 149 -6.07 -4.11 -2.97
N LEU A 150 -4.82 -4.09 -3.42
CA LEU A 150 -4.25 -2.94 -4.13
C LEU A 150 -4.98 -2.67 -5.45
N CYS A 151 -5.33 -3.72 -6.20
CA CYS A 151 -6.12 -3.61 -7.43
C CYS A 151 -7.54 -3.07 -7.19
N GLN A 152 -8.18 -3.44 -6.08
CA GLN A 152 -9.52 -2.96 -5.72
C GLN A 152 -9.53 -1.48 -5.32
N ARG A 153 -8.42 -0.96 -4.85
CA ARG A 153 -8.30 0.44 -4.42
C ARG A 153 -8.06 1.41 -5.57
N GLU A 154 -7.59 0.89 -6.71
CA GLU A 154 -7.20 1.70 -7.88
C GLU A 154 -6.24 2.84 -7.53
N GLU A 155 -5.49 2.69 -6.43
CA GLU A 155 -4.51 3.67 -5.96
C GLU A 155 -3.18 3.48 -6.70
N GLY A 156 -2.74 4.47 -7.44
CA GLY A 156 -1.37 4.50 -7.95
C GLY A 156 -1.17 4.50 -9.46
N GLY A 157 -2.14 5.01 -10.21
CA GLY A 157 -1.95 5.26 -11.64
C GLY A 157 -2.07 4.01 -12.50
N PHE A 158 -2.95 3.08 -12.12
CA PHE A 158 -3.27 1.87 -12.87
C PHE A 158 -4.71 1.43 -12.66
N TRP A 159 -5.22 0.59 -13.57
CA TRP A 159 -6.47 -0.16 -13.36
C TRP A 159 -6.27 -1.64 -13.65
N CYS A 160 -7.21 -2.47 -13.21
CA CYS A 160 -7.17 -3.91 -13.40
C CYS A 160 -8.28 -4.35 -14.35
N GLU A 161 -7.93 -5.20 -15.33
CA GLU A 161 -8.89 -5.85 -16.22
C GLU A 161 -8.52 -7.35 -16.31
N GLU A 162 -9.44 -8.23 -15.83
CA GLU A 162 -9.20 -9.66 -15.74
C GLU A 162 -7.88 -9.99 -15.03
N ASP A 163 -6.91 -10.60 -15.73
CA ASP A 163 -5.61 -10.97 -15.19
C ASP A 163 -4.53 -9.90 -15.41
N TRP A 164 -4.89 -8.76 -15.99
CA TRP A 164 -3.95 -7.71 -16.36
C TRP A 164 -4.03 -6.51 -15.41
N ILE A 165 -2.90 -5.89 -15.23
CA ILE A 165 -2.76 -4.58 -14.59
C ILE A 165 -2.22 -3.63 -15.65
N ILE A 166 -2.87 -2.49 -15.80
CA ILE A 166 -2.69 -1.58 -16.91
C ILE A 166 -2.42 -0.19 -16.36
N SER A 167 -1.35 0.45 -16.82
CA SER A 167 -0.99 1.82 -16.44
C SER A 167 -2.01 2.83 -16.96
N GLU A 168 -2.30 3.86 -16.18
CA GLU A 168 -3.09 5.03 -16.61
C GLU A 168 -2.44 5.82 -17.76
N ALA A 169 -1.18 5.50 -18.13
CA ALA A 169 -0.57 6.05 -19.34
C ALA A 169 -1.31 5.62 -20.62
N PHE A 170 -2.08 4.53 -20.58
CA PHE A 170 -2.99 4.17 -21.66
C PHE A 170 -4.31 4.90 -21.50
N GLU A 171 -4.70 5.69 -22.49
CA GLU A 171 -5.92 6.53 -22.44
C GLU A 171 -7.21 5.70 -22.57
N SER A 172 -7.13 4.47 -23.12
CA SER A 172 -8.30 3.65 -23.38
C SER A 172 -8.01 2.14 -23.39
N ARG A 173 -9.08 1.35 -23.18
CA ARG A 173 -9.05 -0.12 -23.32
C ARG A 173 -8.62 -0.59 -24.71
N ARG A 174 -8.86 0.20 -25.75
CA ARG A 174 -8.47 -0.15 -27.11
C ARG A 174 -6.97 -0.01 -27.29
N GLU A 175 -6.39 1.03 -26.75
CA GLU A 175 -4.96 1.34 -26.88
C GLU A 175 -4.10 0.23 -26.27
N TYR A 176 -4.37 -0.21 -25.04
CA TYR A 176 -3.59 -1.28 -24.42
C TYR A 176 -3.79 -2.63 -25.13
N LYS A 177 -5.01 -2.93 -25.65
CA LYS A 177 -5.27 -4.16 -26.41
C LYS A 177 -4.52 -4.19 -27.73
N ASP A 178 -4.40 -3.05 -28.40
CA ASP A 178 -3.61 -2.92 -29.61
C ASP A 178 -2.11 -3.02 -29.30
N PHE A 179 -1.65 -2.46 -28.17
CA PHE A 179 -0.29 -2.66 -27.67
C PHE A 179 0.00 -4.14 -27.39
N LEU A 180 -0.89 -4.84 -26.66
CA LEU A 180 -0.71 -6.27 -26.37
C LEU A 180 -0.61 -7.11 -27.65
N LYS A 181 -1.37 -6.81 -28.70
CA LYS A 181 -1.27 -7.51 -29.99
C LYS A 181 0.08 -7.30 -30.68
N GLN A 182 0.66 -6.10 -30.53
CA GLN A 182 1.96 -5.79 -31.12
C GLN A 182 3.11 -6.48 -30.40
N VAL A 183 3.01 -6.65 -29.07
CA VAL A 183 4.06 -7.28 -28.25
C VAL A 183 3.83 -8.78 -28.03
N SER A 184 2.63 -9.32 -28.30
CA SER A 184 2.33 -10.74 -28.22
C SER A 184 3.09 -11.49 -29.31
N GLY A 185 4.21 -12.09 -28.97
CA GLY A 185 5.13 -12.77 -29.89
C GLY A 185 6.58 -12.32 -29.72
N GLN A 186 6.82 -11.32 -28.89
CA GLN A 186 8.18 -11.01 -28.44
C GLN A 186 8.43 -11.77 -27.13
N GLU A 187 9.38 -12.67 -27.12
CA GLU A 187 9.91 -13.26 -25.88
C GLU A 187 10.69 -12.16 -25.15
N TYR A 188 10.28 -11.86 -23.89
CA TYR A 188 10.97 -10.95 -23.00
C TYR A 188 11.94 -11.72 -22.10
#